data_15bf0a438642da19ce89123880d978ac
#
_entry.id   15bf0a438642da19ce89123880d978ac
#
_cell.length_a   1.000
_cell.length_b   1.000
_cell.length_c   1.000
_cell.angle_alpha   90.00
_cell.angle_beta   90.00
_cell.angle_gamma   90.00
#
_symmetry.space_group_name_H-M   'P 1'
#
loop_
_entity.id
_entity.type
_entity.pdbx_description
1 polymer ?
#
loop_
_entity_poly.entity_id
_entity_poly.type
_entity_poly.pdbx_seq_one_letter_code
_entity_poly.pdbx_strand_id
1 'polypeptide(L)'
;MKKLLFILCLFSCVSINAQEKGYWLVFNFRVDKQSDEKELLMAMDYFLSSKQLSQNPLTVAVTQTASANSTTNFTHQIFFLSPNADNFKNWGEGDMGSFAEGKLLEKVFESVKPISSEVGSPLISDPTGLKYKYATIWGFKVTDVPKFASLAAEFISANQLSNGVIELHEAISGAPEGVTHYMVARSNNLGEFLRARETVNANPKTRVWFDNYSKYSTMISSFSHKILKLYQPQKK
;
A
#
# COMPACT_ATOMS: atom_id res chain seq x y z
N MET A 1 -41.86 20.70 -24.01
CA MET A 1 -40.65 20.08 -24.56
C MET A 1 -39.33 20.71 -24.13
N LYS A 2 -39.21 22.01 -23.83
CA LYS A 2 -37.93 22.66 -23.40
C LYS A 2 -37.45 22.29 -22.00
N LYS A 3 -38.35 21.87 -21.08
CA LYS A 3 -37.96 21.44 -19.69
C LYS A 3 -37.40 20.04 -19.60
N LEU A 4 -37.70 19.15 -20.57
CA LEU A 4 -37.18 17.78 -20.61
C LEU A 4 -35.71 17.72 -21.09
N LEU A 5 -35.31 18.67 -21.94
CA LEU A 5 -33.95 18.76 -22.46
C LEU A 5 -32.94 19.21 -21.38
N PHE A 6 -33.39 20.02 -20.42
CA PHE A 6 -32.54 20.51 -19.33
C PHE A 6 -32.20 19.44 -18.30
N ILE A 7 -33.10 18.47 -18.09
CA ILE A 7 -32.86 17.32 -17.16
C ILE A 7 -31.88 16.32 -17.80
N LEU A 8 -31.93 16.16 -19.14
CA LEU A 8 -30.99 15.24 -19.82
C LEU A 8 -29.54 15.75 -19.83
N CYS A 9 -29.33 17.08 -19.86
CA CYS A 9 -28.00 17.70 -19.80
C CYS A 9 -27.36 17.63 -18.37
N LEU A 10 -28.17 17.53 -17.33
CA LEU A 10 -27.66 17.41 -15.95
C LEU A 10 -27.15 16.00 -15.64
N PHE A 11 -27.59 14.96 -16.35
CA PHE A 11 -27.11 13.60 -16.22
C PHE A 11 -25.85 13.29 -17.04
N SER A 12 -25.48 14.10 -18.01
CA SER A 12 -24.33 13.88 -18.88
C SER A 12 -23.01 14.46 -18.34
N CYS A 13 -23.01 15.16 -17.20
CA CYS A 13 -21.80 15.77 -16.62
C CYS A 13 -21.22 15.04 -15.43
N VAL A 14 -21.74 13.88 -15.06
CA VAL A 14 -21.14 13.02 -14.02
C VAL A 14 -20.59 11.76 -14.69
N SER A 15 -19.69 11.93 -15.65
CA SER A 15 -18.66 10.92 -15.87
C SER A 15 -17.70 11.03 -14.67
N ILE A 16 -18.13 10.55 -13.54
CA ILE A 16 -17.17 10.13 -12.51
C ILE A 16 -16.34 9.07 -13.21
N ASN A 17 -15.14 9.43 -13.65
CA ASN A 17 -14.11 8.43 -13.87
C ASN A 17 -14.00 7.70 -12.53
N ALA A 18 -14.75 6.62 -12.40
CA ALA A 18 -14.53 5.66 -11.32
C ALA A 18 -13.12 5.16 -11.58
N GLN A 19 -12.14 5.80 -10.94
CA GLN A 19 -10.78 5.31 -10.91
C GLN A 19 -10.90 3.89 -10.40
N GLU A 20 -10.47 2.90 -11.20
CA GLU A 20 -10.57 1.49 -10.80
C GLU A 20 -9.99 1.37 -9.40
N LYS A 21 -10.84 0.95 -8.45
CA LYS A 21 -10.47 0.87 -7.04
C LYS A 21 -9.41 -0.21 -6.91
N GLY A 22 -8.17 0.19 -6.69
CA GLY A 22 -7.08 -0.75 -6.45
C GLY A 22 -7.26 -1.51 -5.14
N TYR A 23 -6.58 -2.64 -5.01
CA TYR A 23 -6.54 -3.46 -3.80
C TYR A 23 -5.11 -3.89 -3.52
N TRP A 24 -4.81 -4.07 -2.25
CA TRP A 24 -3.55 -4.65 -1.81
C TRP A 24 -3.81 -5.71 -0.73
N LEU A 25 -2.98 -6.74 -0.78
CA LEU A 25 -2.84 -7.75 0.27
C LEU A 25 -1.36 -7.73 0.69
N VAL A 26 -1.09 -7.66 1.98
CA VAL A 26 0.26 -7.68 2.52
C VAL A 26 0.43 -8.80 3.53
N PHE A 27 1.56 -9.49 3.47
CA PHE A 27 2.03 -10.42 4.48
C PHE A 27 3.21 -9.80 5.21
N ASN A 28 3.13 -9.77 6.53
CA ASN A 28 4.15 -9.29 7.43
C ASN A 28 4.95 -10.47 7.97
N PHE A 29 6.28 -10.42 7.85
CA PHE A 29 7.19 -11.49 8.26
C PHE A 29 8.29 -10.96 9.16
N ARG A 30 8.82 -11.87 9.99
CA ARG A 30 10.08 -11.67 10.67
C ARG A 30 11.15 -12.54 10.01
N VAL A 31 12.22 -11.89 9.59
CA VAL A 31 13.43 -12.50 9.07
C VAL A 31 14.56 -12.14 10.03
N ASP A 32 15.11 -13.12 10.70
CA ASP A 32 16.08 -12.89 11.80
C ASP A 32 17.52 -12.84 11.32
N LYS A 33 17.83 -13.45 10.16
CA LYS A 33 19.19 -13.51 9.61
C LYS A 33 19.26 -12.99 8.19
N GLN A 34 20.38 -12.38 7.82
CA GLN A 34 20.62 -11.91 6.46
C GLN A 34 20.66 -13.04 5.41
N SER A 35 21.05 -14.28 5.82
CA SER A 35 20.98 -15.46 4.97
C SER A 35 19.53 -15.75 4.54
N ASP A 36 18.61 -15.65 5.49
CA ASP A 36 17.19 -15.97 5.31
C ASP A 36 16.53 -14.92 4.40
N GLU A 37 16.96 -13.64 4.43
CA GLU A 37 16.54 -12.61 3.48
C GLU A 37 16.93 -12.98 2.05
N LYS A 38 18.15 -13.49 1.84
CA LYS A 38 18.60 -13.94 0.51
C LYS A 38 17.81 -15.15 0.03
N GLU A 39 17.53 -16.10 0.90
CA GLU A 39 16.71 -17.26 0.58
C GLU A 39 15.29 -16.86 0.22
N LEU A 40 14.68 -15.94 0.99
CA LEU A 40 13.37 -15.37 0.68
C LEU A 40 13.35 -14.74 -0.73
N LEU A 41 14.33 -13.89 -1.06
CA LEU A 41 14.38 -13.23 -2.36
C LEU A 41 14.61 -14.23 -3.50
N MET A 42 15.47 -15.24 -3.32
CA MET A 42 15.69 -16.31 -4.31
C MET A 42 14.43 -17.16 -4.52
N ALA A 43 13.71 -17.47 -3.46
CA ALA A 43 12.46 -18.22 -3.53
C ALA A 43 11.37 -17.40 -4.25
N MET A 44 11.26 -16.10 -3.96
CA MET A 44 10.34 -15.20 -4.68
C MET A 44 10.69 -15.07 -6.17
N ASP A 45 11.99 -15.01 -6.51
CA ASP A 45 12.44 -15.04 -7.90
C ASP A 45 12.00 -16.28 -8.63
N TYR A 46 12.23 -17.44 -8.03
CA TYR A 46 11.84 -18.72 -8.60
C TYR A 46 10.32 -18.82 -8.75
N PHE A 47 9.58 -18.50 -7.69
CA PHE A 47 8.12 -18.56 -7.66
C PHE A 47 7.50 -17.66 -8.74
N LEU A 48 7.92 -16.40 -8.82
CA LEU A 48 7.35 -15.42 -9.75
C LEU A 48 7.87 -15.56 -11.19
N SER A 49 8.96 -16.30 -11.42
CA SER A 49 9.47 -16.63 -12.76
C SER A 49 8.90 -17.93 -13.32
N SER A 50 8.18 -18.73 -12.53
CA SER A 50 7.55 -19.95 -13.01
C SER A 50 6.54 -19.66 -14.11
N LYS A 51 6.39 -20.60 -15.09
CA LYS A 51 5.46 -20.41 -16.22
C LYS A 51 4.02 -20.18 -15.78
N GLN A 52 3.61 -20.77 -14.66
CA GLN A 52 2.25 -20.62 -14.12
C GLN A 52 2.01 -19.22 -13.58
N LEU A 53 3.04 -18.59 -12.99
CA LEU A 53 2.96 -17.25 -12.42
C LEU A 53 3.44 -16.15 -13.38
N SER A 54 4.06 -16.50 -14.51
CA SER A 54 4.32 -15.53 -15.60
C SER A 54 3.04 -14.90 -16.16
N GLN A 55 1.87 -15.46 -15.85
CA GLN A 55 0.55 -14.89 -16.14
C GLN A 55 -0.08 -14.19 -14.94
N ASN A 56 0.64 -14.08 -13.82
CA ASN A 56 0.12 -13.41 -12.62
C ASN A 56 -0.19 -11.93 -12.94
N PRO A 57 -1.44 -11.50 -12.78
CA PRO A 57 -1.85 -10.12 -13.02
C PRO A 57 -1.46 -9.17 -11.88
N LEU A 58 -0.86 -9.70 -10.80
CA LEU A 58 -0.52 -8.92 -9.61
C LEU A 58 0.88 -8.29 -9.74
N THR A 59 1.01 -7.05 -9.30
CA THR A 59 2.31 -6.50 -8.97
C THR A 59 2.70 -7.01 -7.58
N VAL A 60 3.94 -7.51 -7.43
CA VAL A 60 4.45 -8.02 -6.15
C VAL A 60 5.64 -7.20 -5.71
N ALA A 61 5.61 -6.68 -4.48
CA ALA A 61 6.73 -5.95 -3.90
C ALA A 61 7.22 -6.64 -2.61
N VAL A 62 8.51 -6.93 -2.55
CA VAL A 62 9.18 -7.39 -1.32
C VAL A 62 9.85 -6.19 -0.68
N THR A 63 9.57 -5.93 0.60
CA THR A 63 10.09 -4.77 1.31
C THR A 63 10.77 -5.18 2.60
N GLN A 64 11.72 -4.34 3.06
CA GLN A 64 12.38 -4.46 4.35
C GLN A 64 12.08 -3.22 5.20
N THR A 65 11.72 -3.43 6.46
CA THR A 65 11.52 -2.34 7.42
C THR A 65 12.84 -1.61 7.65
N ALA A 66 12.83 -0.30 7.44
CA ALA A 66 13.99 0.59 7.60
C ALA A 66 13.99 1.28 8.96
N SER A 67 12.81 1.63 9.47
CA SER A 67 12.59 2.14 10.83
C SER A 67 11.18 1.80 11.29
N ALA A 68 10.99 1.64 12.61
CA ALA A 68 9.70 1.29 13.17
C ALA A 68 9.57 1.77 14.61
N ASN A 69 8.33 2.00 15.05
CA ASN A 69 8.05 2.16 16.47
C ASN A 69 7.95 0.79 17.19
N SER A 70 7.78 0.81 18.51
CA SER A 70 7.77 -0.40 19.34
C SER A 70 6.60 -1.36 19.06
N THR A 71 5.56 -0.92 18.35
CA THR A 71 4.39 -1.75 18.00
C THR A 71 4.60 -2.57 16.73
N THR A 72 5.62 -2.24 15.92
CA THR A 72 5.95 -2.96 14.70
C THR A 72 6.87 -4.14 15.02
N ASN A 73 6.39 -5.37 14.82
CA ASN A 73 7.08 -6.60 15.19
C ASN A 73 7.57 -7.43 13.99
N PHE A 74 7.41 -6.90 12.75
CA PHE A 74 7.89 -7.52 11.52
C PHE A 74 9.12 -6.78 10.98
N THR A 75 9.92 -7.49 10.17
CA THR A 75 11.12 -6.94 9.51
C THR A 75 10.96 -6.85 8.00
N HIS A 76 10.05 -7.64 7.42
CA HIS A 76 9.81 -7.72 5.98
C HIS A 76 8.32 -7.80 5.69
N GLN A 77 7.96 -7.38 4.48
CA GLN A 77 6.59 -7.46 3.97
C GLN A 77 6.62 -7.93 2.51
N ILE A 78 5.59 -8.68 2.11
CA ILE A 78 5.31 -8.99 0.72
C ILE A 78 3.94 -8.41 0.40
N PHE A 79 3.92 -7.45 -0.52
CA PHE A 79 2.70 -6.84 -1.04
C PHE A 79 2.30 -7.49 -2.35
N PHE A 80 1.03 -7.78 -2.48
CA PHE A 80 0.36 -8.13 -3.72
C PHE A 80 -0.62 -7.01 -4.04
N LEU A 81 -0.50 -6.40 -5.22
CA LEU A 81 -1.27 -5.23 -5.61
C LEU A 81 -1.97 -5.50 -6.95
N SER A 82 -3.22 -5.10 -7.05
CA SER A 82 -4.00 -5.16 -8.29
C SER A 82 -5.00 -4.02 -8.38
N PRO A 83 -5.23 -3.47 -9.57
CA PRO A 83 -6.36 -2.57 -9.80
C PRO A 83 -7.71 -3.31 -9.81
N ASN A 84 -7.72 -4.65 -9.92
CA ASN A 84 -8.92 -5.46 -10.06
C ASN A 84 -9.02 -6.51 -8.94
N ALA A 85 -10.14 -6.50 -8.20
CA ALA A 85 -10.43 -7.45 -7.13
C ALA A 85 -10.51 -8.91 -7.63
N ASP A 86 -10.97 -9.14 -8.87
CA ASP A 86 -11.07 -10.48 -9.46
C ASP A 86 -9.72 -11.20 -9.56
N ASN A 87 -8.63 -10.46 -9.57
CA ASN A 87 -7.29 -11.04 -9.54
C ASN A 87 -6.96 -11.74 -8.22
N PHE A 88 -7.76 -11.51 -7.18
CA PHE A 88 -7.64 -12.16 -5.88
C PHE A 88 -8.70 -13.26 -5.64
N LYS A 89 -9.60 -13.50 -6.60
CA LYS A 89 -10.74 -14.44 -6.42
C LYS A 89 -10.36 -15.84 -5.98
N ASN A 90 -9.22 -16.35 -6.43
CA ASN A 90 -8.74 -17.69 -6.08
C ASN A 90 -7.73 -17.65 -4.90
N TRP A 91 -7.60 -16.51 -4.23
CA TRP A 91 -6.67 -16.39 -3.14
C TRP A 91 -7.13 -17.20 -1.92
N GLY A 92 -6.34 -18.20 -1.54
CA GLY A 92 -6.67 -19.08 -0.40
C GLY A 92 -7.52 -20.31 -0.76
N GLU A 93 -7.91 -20.52 -2.02
CA GLU A 93 -8.71 -21.69 -2.44
C GLU A 93 -7.89 -22.98 -2.67
N GLY A 94 -6.66 -23.04 -2.19
CA GLY A 94 -5.88 -24.28 -2.10
C GLY A 94 -5.19 -24.73 -3.39
N ASP A 95 -5.48 -24.13 -4.53
CA ASP A 95 -4.78 -24.40 -5.78
C ASP A 95 -3.57 -23.47 -5.94
N MET A 96 -2.68 -23.53 -4.95
CA MET A 96 -1.40 -22.78 -4.96
C MET A 96 -0.39 -23.46 -5.89
N GLY A 97 -0.83 -23.76 -7.10
CA GLY A 97 0.07 -24.28 -8.13
C GLY A 97 0.47 -25.75 -7.96
N SER A 98 1.53 -26.14 -8.64
CA SER A 98 2.03 -27.50 -8.59
C SER A 98 2.61 -27.86 -7.21
N PHE A 99 2.72 -29.17 -6.91
CA PHE A 99 3.41 -29.68 -5.71
C PHE A 99 4.79 -29.04 -5.48
N ALA A 100 5.50 -28.65 -6.54
CA ALA A 100 6.78 -27.96 -6.45
C ALA A 100 6.67 -26.54 -5.89
N GLU A 101 5.59 -25.81 -6.23
CA GLU A 101 5.32 -24.45 -5.73
C GLU A 101 4.90 -24.48 -4.26
N GLY A 102 4.07 -25.46 -3.88
CA GLY A 102 3.72 -25.71 -2.48
C GLY A 102 4.94 -25.99 -1.62
N LYS A 103 5.87 -26.83 -2.06
CA LYS A 103 7.14 -27.11 -1.35
C LYS A 103 8.08 -25.91 -1.28
N LEU A 104 8.08 -25.06 -2.32
CA LEU A 104 8.88 -23.86 -2.29
C LEU A 104 8.36 -22.86 -1.25
N LEU A 105 7.05 -22.65 -1.21
CA LEU A 105 6.40 -21.81 -0.19
C LEU A 105 6.63 -22.37 1.22
N GLU A 106 6.49 -23.68 1.41
CA GLU A 106 6.81 -24.36 2.65
C GLU A 106 8.25 -24.04 3.08
N LYS A 107 9.23 -24.18 2.17
CA LYS A 107 10.64 -23.84 2.43
C LYS A 107 10.86 -22.36 2.74
N VAL A 108 10.13 -21.45 2.08
CA VAL A 108 10.15 -20.01 2.41
C VAL A 108 9.63 -19.80 3.82
N PHE A 109 8.51 -20.44 4.19
CA PHE A 109 7.92 -20.32 5.52
C PHE A 109 8.74 -20.99 6.63
N GLU A 110 9.62 -21.95 6.29
CA GLU A 110 10.60 -22.47 7.25
C GLU A 110 11.68 -21.46 7.62
N SER A 111 12.07 -20.58 6.69
CA SER A 111 13.13 -19.57 6.90
C SER A 111 12.59 -18.21 7.39
N VAL A 112 11.28 -17.98 7.34
CA VAL A 112 10.65 -16.72 7.75
C VAL A 112 9.50 -16.99 8.72
N LYS A 113 9.36 -16.14 9.72
CA LYS A 113 8.27 -16.26 10.70
C LYS A 113 7.08 -15.38 10.26
N PRO A 114 5.95 -15.95 9.85
CA PRO A 114 4.72 -15.17 9.58
C PRO A 114 4.27 -14.44 10.85
N ILE A 115 3.86 -13.20 10.71
CA ILE A 115 3.36 -12.36 11.81
C ILE A 115 1.87 -12.07 11.61
N SER A 116 1.49 -11.50 10.46
CA SER A 116 0.12 -11.13 10.14
C SER A 116 -0.08 -10.98 8.63
N SER A 117 -1.33 -10.90 8.22
CA SER A 117 -1.70 -10.49 6.87
C SER A 117 -2.80 -9.44 6.94
N GLU A 118 -2.80 -8.53 5.97
CA GLU A 118 -3.72 -7.40 5.93
C GLU A 118 -4.21 -7.21 4.50
N VAL A 119 -5.45 -6.75 4.37
CA VAL A 119 -6.08 -6.38 3.09
C VAL A 119 -6.55 -4.94 3.18
N GLY A 120 -6.37 -4.19 2.12
CA GLY A 120 -6.86 -2.83 2.03
C GLY A 120 -6.99 -2.31 0.61
N SER A 121 -7.31 -1.03 0.51
CA SER A 121 -7.56 -0.36 -0.75
C SER A 121 -7.08 1.09 -0.68
N PRO A 122 -6.48 1.64 -1.74
CA PRO A 122 -6.20 3.06 -1.81
C PRO A 122 -7.51 3.86 -1.91
N LEU A 123 -7.63 4.92 -1.14
CA LEU A 123 -8.66 5.95 -1.24
C LEU A 123 -8.18 7.13 -2.08
N ILE A 124 -6.91 7.51 -1.90
CA ILE A 124 -6.22 8.53 -2.68
C ILE A 124 -4.85 7.95 -3.02
N SER A 125 -4.57 7.74 -4.30
CA SER A 125 -3.30 7.16 -4.74
C SER A 125 -2.79 7.81 -6.02
N ASP A 126 -1.48 7.71 -6.21
CA ASP A 126 -0.81 8.07 -7.44
C ASP A 126 -0.33 6.79 -8.14
N PRO A 127 -0.72 6.54 -9.40
CA PRO A 127 -0.31 5.34 -10.13
C PRO A 127 1.22 5.21 -10.30
N THR A 128 1.94 6.32 -10.12
CA THR A 128 3.41 6.32 -10.16
C THR A 128 4.06 6.00 -8.80
N GLY A 129 3.28 5.81 -7.74
CA GLY A 129 3.78 5.59 -6.37
C GLY A 129 4.78 4.44 -6.26
N LEU A 130 4.59 3.36 -7.01
CA LEU A 130 5.47 2.18 -6.98
C LEU A 130 6.86 2.39 -7.60
N LYS A 131 7.11 3.49 -8.31
CA LYS A 131 8.47 3.83 -8.79
C LYS A 131 9.41 4.24 -7.65
N TYR A 132 8.86 4.73 -6.53
CA TYR A 132 9.62 5.17 -5.38
C TYR A 132 9.96 3.99 -4.46
N LYS A 133 11.22 3.90 -4.06
CA LYS A 133 11.77 2.73 -3.36
C LYS A 133 11.71 2.82 -1.83
N TYR A 134 11.33 3.95 -1.28
CA TYR A 134 11.23 4.20 0.16
C TYR A 134 9.83 4.72 0.49
N ALA A 135 9.23 4.21 1.56
CA ALA A 135 7.95 4.70 2.04
C ALA A 135 7.96 4.84 3.57
N THR A 136 7.34 5.89 4.07
CA THR A 136 6.96 6.03 5.48
C THR A 136 5.45 5.91 5.59
N ILE A 137 5.00 5.10 6.52
CA ILE A 137 3.60 4.71 6.70
C ILE A 137 3.18 5.09 8.12
N TRP A 138 2.03 5.76 8.22
CA TRP A 138 1.38 6.08 9.49
C TRP A 138 0.02 5.40 9.51
N GLY A 139 -0.22 4.57 10.53
CA GLY A 139 -1.50 3.90 10.75
C GLY A 139 -2.35 4.70 11.73
N PHE A 140 -3.61 4.94 11.37
CA PHE A 140 -4.58 5.72 12.13
C PHE A 140 -5.80 4.89 12.50
N LYS A 141 -6.28 5.08 13.73
CA LYS A 141 -7.65 4.75 14.12
C LYS A 141 -8.50 5.99 13.82
N VAL A 142 -9.32 5.89 12.78
CA VAL A 142 -10.21 6.99 12.35
C VAL A 142 -11.58 6.81 12.96
N THR A 143 -12.12 7.89 13.55
CA THR A 143 -13.45 7.93 14.19
C THR A 143 -14.50 8.63 13.34
N ASP A 144 -14.10 9.52 12.42
CA ASP A 144 -14.96 10.21 11.46
C ASP A 144 -14.32 10.14 10.07
N VAL A 145 -14.65 9.07 9.33
CA VAL A 145 -14.03 8.75 8.04
C VAL A 145 -14.23 9.87 7.01
N PRO A 146 -15.43 10.42 6.78
CA PRO A 146 -15.61 11.49 5.79
C PRO A 146 -14.76 12.72 6.08
N LYS A 147 -14.73 13.18 7.35
CA LYS A 147 -13.94 14.37 7.72
C LYS A 147 -12.45 14.12 7.64
N PHE A 148 -11.99 12.96 8.08
CA PHE A 148 -10.58 12.58 7.97
C PHE A 148 -10.13 12.48 6.51
N ALA A 149 -10.92 11.84 5.64
CA ALA A 149 -10.61 11.71 4.21
C ALA A 149 -10.58 13.08 3.50
N SER A 150 -11.53 13.98 3.80
CA SER A 150 -11.55 15.34 3.27
C SER A 150 -10.29 16.11 3.69
N LEU A 151 -9.93 16.07 4.97
CA LEU A 151 -8.74 16.73 5.51
C LEU A 151 -7.45 16.16 4.91
N ALA A 152 -7.39 14.84 4.70
CA ALA A 152 -6.27 14.18 4.04
C ALA A 152 -6.16 14.58 2.56
N ALA A 153 -7.27 14.69 1.84
CA ALA A 153 -7.28 15.14 0.45
C ALA A 153 -6.77 16.57 0.31
N GLU A 154 -7.18 17.48 1.20
CA GLU A 154 -6.67 18.86 1.25
C GLU A 154 -5.17 18.89 1.53
N PHE A 155 -4.70 18.11 2.50
CA PHE A 155 -3.29 17.97 2.84
C PHE A 155 -2.46 17.44 1.65
N ILE A 156 -2.90 16.36 1.00
CA ILE A 156 -2.23 15.75 -0.16
C ILE A 156 -2.18 16.75 -1.32
N SER A 157 -3.30 17.41 -1.61
CA SER A 157 -3.39 18.42 -2.68
C SER A 157 -2.46 19.62 -2.43
N ALA A 158 -2.34 20.06 -1.18
CA ALA A 158 -1.50 21.18 -0.80
C ALA A 158 0.01 20.85 -0.81
N ASN A 159 0.37 19.57 -0.78
CA ASN A 159 1.74 19.09 -0.64
C ASN A 159 2.16 18.15 -1.79
N GLN A 160 2.04 18.64 -3.03
CA GLN A 160 2.55 17.92 -4.20
C GLN A 160 4.08 17.86 -4.14
N LEU A 161 4.62 16.65 -3.97
CA LEU A 161 6.06 16.44 -3.86
C LEU A 161 6.72 16.36 -5.24
N SER A 162 7.82 17.03 -5.45
CA SER A 162 8.57 16.97 -6.73
C SER A 162 9.18 15.59 -6.99
N ASN A 163 9.59 14.88 -5.93
CA ASN A 163 10.24 13.57 -5.98
C ASN A 163 9.59 12.59 -5.00
N GLY A 164 8.26 12.52 -5.00
CA GLY A 164 7.52 11.66 -4.11
C GLY A 164 6.03 11.78 -4.30
N VAL A 165 5.29 11.00 -3.55
CA VAL A 165 3.82 11.06 -3.50
C VAL A 165 3.36 10.85 -2.06
N ILE A 166 2.18 11.37 -1.74
CA ILE A 166 1.47 11.09 -0.50
C ILE A 166 0.14 10.42 -0.87
N GLU A 167 -0.17 9.33 -0.20
CA GLU A 167 -1.34 8.49 -0.49
C GLU A 167 -2.15 8.28 0.78
N LEU A 168 -3.46 8.03 0.64
CA LEU A 168 -4.35 7.59 1.70
C LEU A 168 -4.94 6.23 1.33
N HIS A 169 -4.89 5.29 2.26
CA HIS A 169 -5.43 3.93 2.10
C HIS A 169 -6.39 3.60 3.23
N GLU A 170 -7.39 2.77 2.96
CA GLU A 170 -8.20 2.11 3.98
C GLU A 170 -7.67 0.71 4.28
N ALA A 171 -7.74 0.29 5.54
CA ALA A 171 -7.56 -1.09 5.95
C ALA A 171 -8.93 -1.78 5.96
N ILE A 172 -9.09 -2.86 5.20
CA ILE A 172 -10.36 -3.60 5.09
C ILE A 172 -10.40 -4.73 6.12
N SER A 173 -9.28 -5.45 6.29
CA SER A 173 -9.17 -6.60 7.18
C SER A 173 -7.72 -6.84 7.60
N GLY A 174 -7.54 -7.46 8.77
CA GLY A 174 -6.24 -7.96 9.25
C GLY A 174 -5.27 -6.90 9.77
N ALA A 175 -5.62 -5.62 9.72
CA ALA A 175 -4.76 -4.56 10.23
C ALA A 175 -4.51 -4.70 11.74
N PRO A 176 -3.39 -4.16 12.27
CA PRO A 176 -3.14 -4.10 13.69
C PRO A 176 -4.31 -3.47 14.46
N GLU A 177 -4.51 -3.89 15.72
CA GLU A 177 -5.64 -3.45 16.52
C GLU A 177 -5.81 -1.94 16.50
N GLY A 178 -7.00 -1.50 16.09
CA GLY A 178 -7.39 -0.11 16.02
C GLY A 178 -6.98 0.64 14.74
N VAL A 179 -6.14 0.10 13.88
CA VAL A 179 -5.80 0.75 12.61
C VAL A 179 -6.90 0.54 11.59
N THR A 180 -7.41 1.64 11.03
CA THR A 180 -8.45 1.64 9.99
C THR A 180 -7.99 2.30 8.70
N HIS A 181 -6.98 3.17 8.77
CA HIS A 181 -6.45 3.90 7.62
C HIS A 181 -4.93 4.04 7.71
N TYR A 182 -4.30 4.13 6.54
CA TYR A 182 -2.88 4.40 6.41
C TYR A 182 -2.66 5.64 5.56
N MET A 183 -1.82 6.56 6.04
CA MET A 183 -1.21 7.58 5.20
C MET A 183 0.20 7.11 4.83
N VAL A 184 0.54 7.20 3.55
CA VAL A 184 1.80 6.70 2.99
C VAL A 184 2.50 7.84 2.26
N ALA A 185 3.71 8.19 2.68
CA ALA A 185 4.58 9.10 1.92
C ALA A 185 5.71 8.29 1.27
N ARG A 186 5.82 8.38 -0.06
CA ARG A 186 6.83 7.66 -0.84
C ARG A 186 7.88 8.60 -1.40
N SER A 187 9.12 8.14 -1.46
CA SER A 187 10.27 8.84 -2.03
C SER A 187 11.30 7.83 -2.56
N ASN A 188 12.36 8.29 -3.23
CA ASN A 188 13.39 7.34 -3.69
C ASN A 188 14.26 6.80 -2.55
N ASN A 189 14.46 7.57 -1.48
CA ASN A 189 15.28 7.22 -0.33
C ASN A 189 14.95 8.09 0.89
N LEU A 190 15.53 7.74 2.06
CA LEU A 190 15.35 8.46 3.31
C LEU A 190 15.74 9.95 3.19
N GLY A 191 16.82 10.28 2.49
CA GLY A 191 17.28 11.67 2.35
C GLY A 191 16.26 12.53 1.61
N GLU A 192 15.66 12.02 0.54
CA GLU A 192 14.58 12.72 -0.17
C GLU A 192 13.32 12.84 0.69
N PHE A 193 12.97 11.80 1.43
CA PHE A 193 11.86 11.85 2.37
C PHE A 193 12.06 12.96 3.41
N LEU A 194 13.26 13.09 4.00
CA LEU A 194 13.53 14.11 5.00
C LEU A 194 13.42 15.52 4.40
N ARG A 195 13.98 15.77 3.20
CA ARG A 195 13.81 17.06 2.50
C ARG A 195 12.34 17.35 2.15
N ALA A 196 11.60 16.36 1.68
CA ALA A 196 10.17 16.51 1.42
C ALA A 196 9.41 16.88 2.71
N ARG A 197 9.73 16.25 3.84
CA ARG A 197 9.15 16.57 5.14
C ARG A 197 9.43 18.00 5.57
N GLU A 198 10.64 18.54 5.34
CA GLU A 198 10.95 19.93 5.61
C GLU A 198 10.08 20.87 4.76
N THR A 199 9.92 20.58 3.46
CA THR A 199 9.04 21.34 2.56
C THR A 199 7.59 21.31 3.03
N VAL A 200 7.08 20.13 3.38
CA VAL A 200 5.72 19.94 3.91
C VAL A 200 5.53 20.74 5.21
N ASN A 201 6.47 20.67 6.13
CA ASN A 201 6.39 21.40 7.40
C ASN A 201 6.46 22.93 7.22
N ALA A 202 7.16 23.42 6.22
CA ALA A 202 7.24 24.84 5.89
C ALA A 202 5.99 25.39 5.18
N ASN A 203 5.12 24.52 4.64
CA ASN A 203 3.91 24.93 3.94
C ASN A 203 2.81 25.34 4.95
N PRO A 204 2.34 26.61 4.96
CA PRO A 204 1.31 27.05 5.91
C PRO A 204 0.01 26.26 5.83
N LYS A 205 -0.36 25.74 4.65
CA LYS A 205 -1.56 24.90 4.45
C LYS A 205 -1.48 23.57 5.17
N THR A 206 -0.28 23.04 5.40
CA THR A 206 -0.04 21.81 6.15
C THR A 206 -0.46 21.93 7.61
N ARG A 207 -0.42 23.13 8.17
CA ARG A 207 -0.81 23.38 9.56
C ARG A 207 -2.26 23.01 9.83
N VAL A 208 -3.14 23.20 8.85
CA VAL A 208 -4.55 22.80 8.95
C VAL A 208 -4.69 21.30 9.23
N TRP A 209 -3.86 20.48 8.60
CA TRP A 209 -3.80 19.05 8.88
C TRP A 209 -3.36 18.77 10.33
N PHE A 210 -2.21 19.29 10.74
CA PHE A 210 -1.65 19.02 12.07
C PHE A 210 -2.54 19.52 13.21
N ASP A 211 -3.26 20.63 13.01
CA ASP A 211 -4.16 21.21 14.02
C ASP A 211 -5.50 20.46 14.14
N ASN A 212 -5.83 19.62 13.16
CA ASN A 212 -7.18 19.04 13.06
C ASN A 212 -7.26 17.51 12.97
N TYR A 213 -6.23 16.80 12.45
CA TYR A 213 -6.34 15.34 12.24
C TYR A 213 -6.68 14.58 13.54
N SER A 214 -6.14 15.04 14.67
CA SER A 214 -6.36 14.42 15.99
C SER A 214 -7.80 14.53 16.51
N LYS A 215 -8.63 15.40 15.90
CA LYS A 215 -10.06 15.49 16.21
C LYS A 215 -10.86 14.32 15.62
N TYR A 216 -10.35 13.70 14.57
CA TYR A 216 -11.04 12.66 13.81
C TYR A 216 -10.28 11.33 13.78
N SER A 217 -9.08 11.29 14.36
CA SER A 217 -8.23 10.09 14.36
C SER A 217 -7.21 10.10 15.48
N THR A 218 -6.68 8.91 15.77
CA THR A 218 -5.51 8.72 16.64
C THR A 218 -4.44 7.96 15.84
N MET A 219 -3.21 8.45 15.83
CA MET A 219 -2.09 7.73 15.23
C MET A 219 -1.71 6.55 16.13
N ILE A 220 -1.77 5.34 15.59
CA ILE A 220 -1.50 4.08 16.30
C ILE A 220 -0.09 3.56 16.02
N SER A 221 0.34 3.62 14.76
CA SER A 221 1.61 3.06 14.34
C SER A 221 2.35 3.97 13.37
N SER A 222 3.66 3.81 13.31
CA SER A 222 4.50 4.45 12.30
C SER A 222 5.71 3.57 12.01
N PHE A 223 5.97 3.32 10.74
CA PHE A 223 7.17 2.62 10.29
C PHE A 223 7.57 3.07 8.90
N SER A 224 8.80 2.77 8.50
CA SER A 224 9.28 3.00 7.14
C SER A 224 9.81 1.70 6.56
N HIS A 225 9.67 1.55 5.26
CA HIS A 225 10.26 0.43 4.55
C HIS A 225 10.99 0.88 3.26
N LYS A 226 11.90 0.04 2.79
CA LYS A 226 12.50 0.12 1.46
C LYS A 226 12.06 -1.06 0.62
N ILE A 227 11.79 -0.85 -0.67
CA ILE A 227 11.54 -1.93 -1.62
C ILE A 227 12.87 -2.61 -1.94
N LEU A 228 12.97 -3.91 -1.64
CA LEU A 228 14.09 -4.77 -2.01
C LEU A 228 13.94 -5.25 -3.44
N LYS A 229 12.71 -5.64 -3.81
CA LYS A 229 12.41 -6.18 -5.13
C LYS A 229 10.97 -5.86 -5.54
N LEU A 230 10.78 -5.59 -6.85
CA LEU A 230 9.48 -5.30 -7.46
C LEU A 230 9.32 -6.18 -8.69
N TYR A 231 8.24 -6.95 -8.73
CA TYR A 231 7.85 -7.79 -9.85
C TYR A 231 6.59 -7.19 -10.48
N GLN A 232 6.68 -6.88 -11.75
CA GLN A 232 5.56 -6.32 -12.51
C GLN A 232 4.84 -7.44 -13.28
N PRO A 233 3.52 -7.34 -13.49
CA PRO A 233 2.80 -8.23 -14.38
C PRO A 233 3.45 -8.21 -15.78
N GLN A 234 3.64 -9.38 -16.38
CA GLN A 234 4.11 -9.43 -17.76
C GLN A 234 2.99 -8.89 -18.66
N LYS A 235 3.30 -7.86 -19.45
CA LYS A 235 2.38 -7.37 -20.49
C LYS A 235 2.22 -8.48 -21.51
N LYS A 236 0.98 -8.93 -21.73
CA LYS A 236 0.61 -9.79 -22.84
C LYS A 236 0.76 -9.07 -24.18
#